data_b6a38287239f064e45680e7f636d8a11
#
_entry.id   b6a38287239f064e45680e7f636d8a11
#
_cell.length_a   1.000
_cell.length_b   1.000
_cell.length_c   1.000
_cell.angle_alpha   90.00
_cell.angle_beta   90.00
_cell.angle_gamma   90.00
#
_symmetry.space_group_name_H-M   'P 1'
#
loop_
_entity.id
_entity.type
_entity.pdbx_description
1 polymer ?
#
loop_
_entity_poly.entity_id
_entity_poly.type
_entity_poly.pdbx_seq_one_letter_code
_entity_poly.pdbx_strand_id
1 'polypeptide(L)'
;MIRLKKILLMLGSAFAVATGTAHSQAQVFKADEPLAHTYSIVARDANTGEMAVGVQSHWFSVGTAVPWGEAGVGVVATQSFTNKSFGPRGLQLLKEGKTPQEALAILLADDEGREVRQVSILDAKGNVATHTGKQCIRYAGHITGKNFSVQANMMLTDKVWPAMAKAFERSEGQPLAERVLLAMQAAEQEGGDIRGKQSAALIVVKGQQSGQPWDDKTVDLRVDDHDKPLDELARLLKVHRAYEHMNNGDLAIEKGEMQKAMQEYGKAEAMFPENLEMKYWHAIGLASSGQVDAAAKILREVYHKDDNWRELTARLPEVGLLNVNKKDLEKLLKAK
;
A
#
# COMPACT_ATOMS: atom_id res chain seq x y z
N MET A 1 56.50 49.51 71.50
CA MET A 1 56.37 48.16 70.90
C MET A 1 54.99 47.65 71.18
N ILE A 2 54.08 47.83 70.17
CA ILE A 2 52.69 47.51 70.35
C ILE A 2 52.32 46.51 69.25
N ARG A 3 51.92 45.28 69.61
CA ARG A 3 51.49 44.21 68.65
C ARG A 3 50.01 44.37 68.41
N LEU A 4 49.68 44.68 67.15
CA LEU A 4 48.29 44.63 66.61
C LEU A 4 47.87 43.18 66.41
N LYS A 5 46.73 42.78 67.02
CA LYS A 5 46.07 41.51 66.76
C LYS A 5 45.01 41.78 65.64
N LYS A 6 45.18 41.13 64.49
CA LYS A 6 44.15 41.11 63.44
C LYS A 6 43.11 40.06 63.82
N ILE A 7 41.89 40.51 63.93
CA ILE A 7 40.66 39.68 64.01
C ILE A 7 40.21 39.35 62.55
N LEU A 8 40.24 38.06 62.23
CA LEU A 8 39.75 37.59 60.95
C LEU A 8 38.28 37.15 61.09
N LEU A 9 37.37 37.92 60.45
CA LEU A 9 35.96 37.57 60.37
C LEU A 9 35.79 36.60 59.20
N MET A 10 35.43 35.34 59.48
CA MET A 10 35.02 34.40 58.43
C MET A 10 33.52 34.59 58.19
N LEU A 11 33.17 35.15 57.00
CA LEU A 11 31.83 35.08 56.45
C LEU A 11 31.70 33.72 55.75
N GLY A 12 30.93 32.83 56.34
CA GLY A 12 30.52 31.57 55.71
C GLY A 12 29.41 31.80 54.72
N SER A 13 29.71 31.82 53.41
CA SER A 13 28.71 31.77 52.36
C SER A 13 28.23 30.34 52.18
N ALA A 14 27.00 30.04 52.63
CA ALA A 14 26.31 28.80 52.35
C ALA A 14 25.90 28.80 50.88
N PHE A 15 26.64 28.07 50.04
CA PHE A 15 26.17 27.72 48.68
C PHE A 15 25.12 26.62 48.79
N ALA A 16 23.85 26.98 48.62
CA ALA A 16 22.80 26.02 48.38
C ALA A 16 22.97 25.42 46.98
N VAL A 17 23.53 24.21 46.89
CA VAL A 17 23.53 23.42 45.64
C VAL A 17 22.09 22.94 45.43
N ALA A 18 21.34 23.62 44.59
CA ALA A 18 20.10 23.11 44.07
C ALA A 18 20.42 21.91 43.17
N THR A 19 20.32 20.71 43.73
CA THR A 19 20.33 19.48 42.94
C THR A 19 19.01 19.45 42.16
N GLY A 20 18.98 20.14 41.01
CA GLY A 20 17.95 19.92 40.01
C GLY A 20 18.07 18.46 39.58
N THR A 21 17.13 17.63 39.97
CA THR A 21 16.91 16.34 39.32
C THR A 21 16.53 16.59 37.89
N ALA A 22 17.54 16.61 37.00
CA ALA A 22 17.32 16.47 35.58
C ALA A 22 16.57 15.13 35.41
N HIS A 23 15.27 15.19 35.20
CA HIS A 23 14.55 14.04 34.71
C HIS A 23 15.10 13.84 33.29
N SER A 24 16.09 12.92 33.18
CA SER A 24 16.44 12.34 31.91
C SER A 24 15.15 11.74 31.37
N GLN A 25 14.51 12.41 30.41
CA GLN A 25 13.48 11.75 29.62
C GLN A 25 14.17 10.56 28.98
N ALA A 26 13.83 9.37 29.45
CA ALA A 26 14.32 8.14 28.85
C ALA A 26 14.04 8.21 27.36
N GLN A 27 15.05 7.92 26.54
CA GLN A 27 14.89 7.89 25.10
C GLN A 27 13.86 6.80 24.77
N VAL A 28 12.65 7.19 24.37
CA VAL A 28 11.48 6.32 24.22
C VAL A 28 11.52 5.54 22.91
N PHE A 29 12.49 5.84 22.03
CA PHE A 29 12.69 5.18 20.73
C PHE A 29 14.18 4.94 20.49
N LYS A 30 14.48 3.92 19.69
CA LYS A 30 15.85 3.64 19.25
C LYS A 30 16.20 4.47 18.03
N ALA A 31 17.47 4.79 17.83
CA ALA A 31 17.92 5.62 16.72
C ALA A 31 17.69 5.00 15.33
N ASP A 32 17.48 3.69 15.26
CA ASP A 32 17.20 2.92 14.06
C ASP A 32 15.68 2.75 13.76
N GLU A 33 14.80 3.28 14.63
CA GLU A 33 13.36 3.24 14.42
C GLU A 33 12.91 4.44 13.58
N PRO A 34 12.26 4.22 12.42
CA PRO A 34 11.87 5.31 11.53
C PRO A 34 10.70 6.13 12.05
N LEU A 35 10.73 7.42 11.77
CA LEU A 35 9.67 8.39 12.07
C LEU A 35 8.63 8.40 10.94
N ALA A 36 7.73 7.43 10.87
CA ALA A 36 6.68 7.39 9.86
C ALA A 36 5.38 8.03 10.37
N HIS A 37 5.34 9.35 10.44
CA HIS A 37 4.12 10.11 10.72
C HIS A 37 3.20 10.11 9.50
N THR A 38 1.93 9.70 9.64
CA THR A 38 1.27 9.00 8.55
C THR A 38 -0.23 8.94 8.80
N TYR A 39 -1.00 8.77 7.75
CA TYR A 39 -2.34 8.21 7.85
C TYR A 39 -2.43 6.89 7.10
N SER A 40 -3.20 5.97 7.65
CA SER A 40 -3.38 4.64 7.06
C SER A 40 -4.77 4.07 7.34
N ILE A 41 -5.12 3.02 6.63
CA ILE A 41 -6.32 2.23 6.79
C ILE A 41 -5.98 0.75 6.73
N VAL A 42 -6.54 -0.04 7.64
CA VAL A 42 -6.67 -1.50 7.51
C VAL A 42 -8.12 -1.82 7.23
N ALA A 43 -8.41 -2.68 6.27
CA ALA A 43 -9.77 -2.97 5.86
C ALA A 43 -9.94 -4.40 5.37
N ARG A 44 -11.18 -4.92 5.46
CA ARG A 44 -11.58 -6.22 4.93
C ARG A 44 -12.87 -6.08 4.14
N ASP A 45 -12.96 -6.73 3.00
CA ASP A 45 -14.22 -6.91 2.29
C ASP A 45 -15.00 -8.10 2.86
N ALA A 46 -16.24 -7.86 3.25
CA ALA A 46 -17.06 -8.88 3.90
C ALA A 46 -17.48 -10.01 2.93
N ASN A 47 -17.55 -9.73 1.63
CA ASN A 47 -18.03 -10.68 0.62
C ASN A 47 -16.88 -11.54 0.08
N THR A 48 -15.75 -10.92 -0.28
CA THR A 48 -14.59 -11.64 -0.84
C THR A 48 -13.64 -12.18 0.22
N GLY A 49 -13.68 -11.59 1.43
CA GLY A 49 -12.73 -11.87 2.50
C GLY A 49 -11.37 -11.21 2.31
N GLU A 50 -11.12 -10.52 1.20
CA GLU A 50 -9.87 -9.79 0.95
C GLU A 50 -9.58 -8.80 2.07
N MET A 51 -8.31 -8.62 2.37
CA MET A 51 -7.85 -7.66 3.38
C MET A 51 -6.80 -6.73 2.79
N ALA A 52 -6.82 -5.46 3.19
CA ALA A 52 -5.98 -4.43 2.62
C ALA A 52 -5.36 -3.52 3.67
N VAL A 53 -4.20 -2.98 3.33
CA VAL A 53 -3.61 -1.81 4.02
C VAL A 53 -3.29 -0.74 2.99
N GLY A 54 -3.80 0.47 3.21
CA GLY A 54 -3.41 1.66 2.49
C GLY A 54 -2.70 2.64 3.42
N VAL A 55 -1.69 3.35 2.91
CA VAL A 55 -0.88 4.29 3.68
C VAL A 55 -0.33 5.41 2.82
N GLN A 56 -0.24 6.62 3.39
CA GLN A 56 0.49 7.75 2.82
C GLN A 56 1.25 8.49 3.92
N SER A 57 2.41 9.04 3.57
CA SER A 57 3.27 9.79 4.48
C SER A 57 4.15 10.79 3.75
N HIS A 58 4.54 11.87 4.43
CA HIS A 58 5.70 12.66 4.05
C HIS A 58 6.98 12.01 4.62
N TRP A 59 7.26 10.79 4.15
CA TRP A 59 8.43 9.99 4.49
C TRP A 59 8.77 9.09 3.30
N PHE A 60 10.06 8.93 2.99
CA PHE A 60 10.52 8.14 1.85
C PHE A 60 10.14 6.67 1.99
N SER A 61 9.50 6.09 0.95
CA SER A 61 9.22 4.65 0.84
C SER A 61 8.43 4.06 2.03
N VAL A 62 7.35 4.74 2.45
CA VAL A 62 6.50 4.33 3.59
C VAL A 62 5.98 2.90 3.47
N GLY A 63 5.82 2.40 2.25
CA GLY A 63 5.39 1.04 1.96
C GLY A 63 6.33 -0.06 2.45
N THR A 64 7.58 0.27 2.80
CA THR A 64 8.56 -0.69 3.35
C THR A 64 8.47 -0.84 4.87
N ALA A 65 7.69 0.01 5.53
CA ALA A 65 7.66 0.10 6.98
C ALA A 65 6.29 -0.15 7.59
N VAL A 66 5.24 0.41 7.00
CA VAL A 66 3.91 0.51 7.62
C VAL A 66 3.00 -0.66 7.28
N PRO A 67 2.78 -1.06 6.00
CA PRO A 67 1.78 -2.06 5.64
C PRO A 67 2.34 -3.48 5.70
N TRP A 68 1.60 -4.36 6.35
CA TRP A 68 1.88 -5.79 6.46
C TRP A 68 0.60 -6.58 6.24
N GLY A 69 0.67 -7.70 5.53
CA GLY A 69 -0.50 -8.52 5.26
C GLY A 69 -0.14 -9.95 4.89
N GLU A 70 -1.00 -10.88 5.31
CA GLU A 70 -0.90 -12.29 4.99
C GLU A 70 -2.29 -12.88 4.74
N ALA A 71 -2.46 -13.54 3.59
CA ALA A 71 -3.72 -14.13 3.18
C ALA A 71 -4.27 -15.13 4.22
N GLY A 72 -5.56 -15.05 4.48
CA GLY A 72 -6.22 -15.91 5.45
C GLY A 72 -5.86 -15.66 6.92
N VAL A 73 -4.96 -14.73 7.20
CA VAL A 73 -4.47 -14.40 8.56
C VAL A 73 -4.95 -13.02 8.99
N GLY A 74 -4.51 -11.98 8.29
CA GLY A 74 -4.83 -10.61 8.67
C GLY A 74 -3.93 -9.58 8.03
N VAL A 75 -4.12 -8.32 8.45
CA VAL A 75 -3.31 -7.18 8.06
C VAL A 75 -2.96 -6.31 9.26
N VAL A 76 -1.79 -5.68 9.19
CA VAL A 76 -1.27 -4.77 10.23
C VAL A 76 -0.76 -3.49 9.60
N ALA A 77 -1.10 -2.35 10.21
CA ALA A 77 -0.46 -1.07 9.95
C ALA A 77 0.27 -0.61 11.22
N THR A 78 1.58 -0.35 11.14
CA THR A 78 2.40 0.17 12.25
C THR A 78 3.08 1.46 11.82
N GLN A 79 2.86 2.55 12.55
CA GLN A 79 3.26 3.89 12.17
C GLN A 79 3.55 4.80 13.37
N SER A 80 3.77 6.10 13.14
CA SER A 80 4.26 7.11 14.09
C SER A 80 5.76 6.91 14.33
N PHE A 81 6.26 6.80 15.55
CA PHE A 81 7.59 6.23 15.81
C PHE A 81 7.48 4.72 15.58
N THR A 82 7.85 4.28 14.39
CA THR A 82 7.45 2.98 13.85
C THR A 82 8.31 1.85 14.38
N ASN A 83 7.70 0.89 15.08
CA ASN A 83 8.33 -0.40 15.35
C ASN A 83 7.90 -1.39 14.24
N LYS A 84 8.77 -1.61 13.25
CA LYS A 84 8.49 -2.51 12.12
C LYS A 84 8.22 -3.96 12.55
N SER A 85 8.78 -4.40 13.71
CA SER A 85 8.56 -5.76 14.20
C SER A 85 7.11 -6.05 14.54
N PHE A 86 6.28 -5.02 14.77
CA PHE A 86 4.87 -5.19 15.10
C PHE A 86 4.07 -5.77 13.92
N GLY A 87 4.50 -5.52 12.67
CA GLY A 87 3.90 -6.14 11.49
C GLY A 87 3.98 -7.66 11.52
N PRO A 88 5.18 -8.25 11.36
CA PRO A 88 5.33 -9.72 11.33
C PRO A 88 4.95 -10.38 12.66
N ARG A 89 5.24 -9.77 13.83
CA ARG A 89 4.83 -10.30 15.14
C ARG A 89 3.31 -10.30 15.29
N GLY A 90 2.63 -9.23 14.86
CA GLY A 90 1.17 -9.15 14.90
C GLY A 90 0.52 -10.25 14.06
N LEU A 91 1.00 -10.45 12.82
CA LEU A 91 0.53 -11.54 11.95
C LEU A 91 0.80 -12.92 12.56
N GLN A 92 1.97 -13.10 13.19
CA GLN A 92 2.31 -14.36 13.87
C GLN A 92 1.35 -14.67 15.03
N LEU A 93 1.04 -13.67 15.86
CA LEU A 93 0.08 -13.82 16.96
C LEU A 93 -1.33 -14.17 16.45
N LEU A 94 -1.77 -13.59 15.32
CA LEU A 94 -3.04 -13.96 14.69
C LEU A 94 -3.02 -15.42 14.21
N LYS A 95 -1.90 -15.91 13.63
CA LYS A 95 -1.73 -17.33 13.26
C LYS A 95 -1.79 -18.27 14.46
N GLU A 96 -1.32 -17.83 15.60
CA GLU A 96 -1.40 -18.57 16.88
C GLU A 96 -2.81 -18.54 17.49
N GLY A 97 -3.79 -17.94 16.80
CA GLY A 97 -5.19 -17.87 17.21
C GLY A 97 -5.53 -16.74 18.17
N LYS A 98 -4.63 -15.79 18.39
CA LYS A 98 -4.92 -14.58 19.19
C LYS A 98 -5.89 -13.69 18.43
N THR A 99 -6.79 -13.05 19.16
CA THR A 99 -7.61 -11.97 18.61
C THR A 99 -6.72 -10.71 18.35
N PRO A 100 -7.15 -9.77 17.48
CA PRO A 100 -6.45 -8.50 17.30
C PRO A 100 -6.19 -7.75 18.60
N GLN A 101 -7.15 -7.79 19.56
CA GLN A 101 -7.04 -7.17 20.88
C GLN A 101 -5.93 -7.81 21.72
N GLU A 102 -5.88 -9.14 21.77
CA GLU A 102 -4.82 -9.87 22.50
C GLU A 102 -3.46 -9.66 21.86
N ALA A 103 -3.37 -9.73 20.51
CA ALA A 103 -2.14 -9.50 19.77
C ALA A 103 -1.59 -8.09 20.04
N LEU A 104 -2.45 -7.07 19.94
CA LEU A 104 -2.07 -5.69 20.20
C LEU A 104 -1.61 -5.49 21.66
N ALA A 105 -2.33 -6.06 22.62
CA ALA A 105 -1.96 -5.99 24.05
C ALA A 105 -0.59 -6.61 24.31
N ILE A 106 -0.28 -7.76 23.72
CA ILE A 106 1.04 -8.43 23.84
C ILE A 106 2.16 -7.54 23.25
N LEU A 107 1.95 -7.01 22.04
CA LEU A 107 2.95 -6.16 21.39
C LEU A 107 3.25 -4.89 22.19
N LEU A 108 2.23 -4.26 22.77
CA LEU A 108 2.37 -3.03 23.56
C LEU A 108 2.95 -3.27 24.95
N ALA A 109 2.68 -4.42 25.56
CA ALA A 109 3.23 -4.76 26.87
C ALA A 109 4.76 -4.86 26.84
N ASP A 110 5.32 -5.38 25.75
CA ASP A 110 6.76 -5.56 25.54
C ASP A 110 7.48 -4.28 25.03
N ASP A 111 6.74 -3.20 24.75
CA ASP A 111 7.32 -1.99 24.17
C ASP A 111 7.27 -0.81 25.14
N GLU A 112 8.42 -0.40 25.65
CA GLU A 112 8.54 0.79 26.49
C GLU A 112 8.11 2.07 25.76
N GLY A 113 8.24 2.08 24.42
CA GLY A 113 7.85 3.18 23.53
C GLY A 113 6.37 3.20 23.14
N ARG A 114 5.50 2.36 23.71
CA ARG A 114 4.08 2.23 23.30
C ARG A 114 3.30 3.56 23.18
N GLU A 115 3.67 4.54 24.00
CA GLU A 115 2.97 5.84 23.99
C GLU A 115 3.27 6.72 22.78
N VAL A 116 4.28 6.39 21.99
CA VAL A 116 4.59 7.05 20.71
C VAL A 116 4.25 6.18 19.51
N ARG A 117 3.64 5.01 19.69
CA ARG A 117 3.24 4.09 18.61
C ARG A 117 1.81 4.35 18.17
N GLN A 118 1.55 4.08 16.89
CA GLN A 118 0.20 3.96 16.37
C GLN A 118 0.11 2.69 15.54
N VAL A 119 -0.75 1.76 15.95
CA VAL A 119 -0.81 0.39 15.39
C VAL A 119 -2.26 -0.02 15.21
N SER A 120 -2.56 -0.63 14.08
CA SER A 120 -3.86 -1.27 13.82
C SER A 120 -3.65 -2.70 13.33
N ILE A 121 -4.41 -3.64 13.89
CA ILE A 121 -4.41 -5.05 13.53
C ILE A 121 -5.83 -5.45 13.16
N LEU A 122 -6.01 -6.12 12.02
CA LEU A 122 -7.29 -6.64 11.56
C LEU A 122 -7.10 -8.12 11.16
N ASP A 123 -7.97 -9.00 11.65
CA ASP A 123 -7.92 -10.44 11.36
C ASP A 123 -8.79 -10.84 10.16
N ALA A 124 -8.64 -12.08 9.69
CA ALA A 124 -9.42 -12.64 8.60
C ALA A 124 -10.94 -12.77 8.90
N LYS A 125 -11.37 -12.60 10.16
CA LYS A 125 -12.78 -12.60 10.56
C LYS A 125 -13.39 -11.19 10.55
N GLY A 126 -12.54 -10.14 10.39
CA GLY A 126 -12.95 -8.73 10.38
C GLY A 126 -12.96 -8.09 11.77
N ASN A 127 -12.44 -8.78 12.80
CA ASN A 127 -12.18 -8.14 14.09
C ASN A 127 -11.00 -7.18 13.95
N VAL A 128 -11.04 -6.05 14.66
CA VAL A 128 -10.01 -5.03 14.58
C VAL A 128 -9.66 -4.48 15.96
N ALA A 129 -8.38 -4.20 16.17
CA ALA A 129 -7.89 -3.48 17.33
C ALA A 129 -6.90 -2.39 16.90
N THR A 130 -7.01 -1.20 17.47
CA THR A 130 -6.17 -0.06 17.14
C THR A 130 -5.71 0.67 18.40
N HIS A 131 -4.43 1.04 18.41
CA HIS A 131 -3.80 1.85 19.45
C HIS A 131 -3.28 3.15 18.84
N THR A 132 -3.57 4.26 19.49
CA THR A 132 -2.91 5.55 19.28
C THR A 132 -2.34 5.99 20.62
N GLY A 133 -1.02 5.97 20.76
CA GLY A 133 -0.32 6.35 21.98
C GLY A 133 -0.51 7.82 22.31
N LYS A 134 -0.53 8.17 23.59
CA LYS A 134 -0.81 9.52 24.10
C LYS A 134 0.25 10.55 23.70
N GLN A 135 1.45 10.09 23.32
CA GLN A 135 2.57 10.91 22.87
C GLN A 135 2.71 10.94 21.34
N CYS A 136 1.77 10.37 20.58
CA CYS A 136 1.69 10.60 19.15
C CYS A 136 1.51 12.09 18.86
N ILE A 137 2.23 12.61 17.86
CA ILE A 137 2.20 14.04 17.54
C ILE A 137 0.79 14.46 17.11
N ARG A 138 0.30 15.55 17.71
CA ARG A 138 -0.99 16.17 17.43
C ARG A 138 -1.13 16.50 15.92
N TYR A 139 -2.20 16.42 15.26
CA TYR A 139 -3.46 15.75 15.49
C TYR A 139 -3.31 14.26 15.23
N ALA A 140 -3.61 13.44 16.24
CA ALA A 140 -3.52 11.98 16.18
C ALA A 140 -4.83 11.37 16.71
N GLY A 141 -5.27 10.28 16.05
CA GLY A 141 -6.46 9.56 16.42
C GLY A 141 -6.77 8.40 15.48
N HIS A 142 -7.81 7.65 15.80
CA HIS A 142 -8.32 6.57 14.98
C HIS A 142 -9.84 6.43 15.12
N ILE A 143 -10.44 5.75 14.15
CA ILE A 143 -11.83 5.28 14.19
C ILE A 143 -11.83 3.83 13.74
N THR A 144 -12.42 2.97 14.57
CA THR A 144 -12.69 1.57 14.22
C THR A 144 -14.14 1.42 13.82
N GLY A 145 -14.39 0.74 12.72
CA GLY A 145 -15.71 0.37 12.24
C GLY A 145 -15.82 -1.13 11.96
N LYS A 146 -16.91 -1.55 11.36
CA LYS A 146 -17.09 -2.94 10.96
C LYS A 146 -16.12 -3.28 9.82
N ASN A 147 -15.21 -4.23 10.05
CA ASN A 147 -14.20 -4.67 9.07
C ASN A 147 -13.16 -3.60 8.66
N PHE A 148 -12.96 -2.54 9.42
CA PHE A 148 -11.91 -1.56 9.12
C PHE A 148 -11.46 -0.75 10.34
N SER A 149 -10.29 -0.17 10.24
CA SER A 149 -9.83 0.94 11.07
C SER A 149 -9.04 1.93 10.24
N VAL A 150 -9.29 3.22 10.49
CA VAL A 150 -8.51 4.34 9.98
C VAL A 150 -7.75 4.99 11.12
N GLN A 151 -6.51 5.33 10.92
CA GLN A 151 -5.66 5.97 11.92
C GLN A 151 -4.74 7.00 11.27
N ALA A 152 -4.47 8.06 12.01
CA ALA A 152 -3.62 9.15 11.57
C ALA A 152 -2.89 9.80 12.75
N ASN A 153 -1.70 10.34 12.50
CA ASN A 153 -0.91 11.10 13.47
C ASN A 153 -0.12 12.20 12.77
N MET A 154 0.13 13.32 13.46
CA MET A 154 0.79 14.51 12.92
C MET A 154 0.04 15.12 11.72
N MET A 155 -1.28 15.12 11.77
CA MET A 155 -2.08 15.66 10.67
C MET A 155 -2.20 17.20 10.77
N LEU A 156 -2.59 17.82 9.66
CA LEU A 156 -2.88 19.26 9.62
C LEU A 156 -4.13 19.59 10.45
N THR A 157 -5.13 18.70 10.46
CA THR A 157 -6.40 18.85 11.18
C THR A 157 -6.83 17.54 11.84
N ASP A 158 -7.77 17.64 12.79
CA ASP A 158 -8.44 16.50 13.43
C ASP A 158 -9.56 15.87 12.58
N LYS A 159 -9.79 16.40 11.38
CA LYS A 159 -10.83 15.91 10.45
C LYS A 159 -10.36 14.77 9.55
N VAL A 160 -9.06 14.50 9.50
CA VAL A 160 -8.44 13.55 8.56
C VAL A 160 -9.01 12.14 8.72
N TRP A 161 -8.90 11.51 9.89
CA TRP A 161 -9.40 10.15 10.10
C TRP A 161 -10.94 10.04 10.09
N PRO A 162 -11.74 11.03 10.54
CA PRO A 162 -13.19 11.04 10.33
C PRO A 162 -13.59 11.04 8.84
N ALA A 163 -12.88 11.82 8.01
CA ALA A 163 -13.13 11.85 6.56
C ALA A 163 -12.79 10.50 5.90
N MET A 164 -11.70 9.88 6.32
CA MET A 164 -11.31 8.53 5.85
C MET A 164 -12.39 7.49 6.15
N ALA A 165 -12.87 7.43 7.40
CA ALA A 165 -13.92 6.50 7.83
C ALA A 165 -15.19 6.67 6.98
N LYS A 166 -15.65 7.91 6.85
CA LYS A 166 -16.85 8.27 6.08
C LYS A 166 -16.71 7.91 4.59
N ALA A 167 -15.55 8.14 3.99
CA ALA A 167 -15.30 7.80 2.59
C ALA A 167 -15.28 6.28 2.37
N PHE A 168 -14.65 5.53 3.27
CA PHE A 168 -14.62 4.07 3.22
C PHE A 168 -16.02 3.45 3.35
N GLU A 169 -16.84 3.92 4.29
CA GLU A 169 -18.23 3.46 4.47
C GLU A 169 -19.10 3.77 3.26
N ARG A 170 -18.99 4.98 2.69
CA ARG A 170 -19.78 5.41 1.51
C ARG A 170 -19.42 4.66 0.23
N SER A 171 -18.24 4.08 0.15
CA SER A 171 -17.77 3.33 -1.01
C SER A 171 -18.13 1.84 -0.97
N GLU A 172 -19.02 1.41 -0.07
CA GLU A 172 -19.50 0.04 0.01
C GLU A 172 -19.98 -0.47 -1.35
N GLY A 173 -19.61 -1.72 -1.70
CA GLY A 173 -19.93 -2.32 -3.00
C GLY A 173 -18.88 -2.08 -4.10
N GLN A 174 -17.93 -1.17 -3.91
CA GLN A 174 -16.77 -1.06 -4.80
C GLN A 174 -15.67 -2.09 -4.40
N PRO A 175 -14.73 -2.42 -5.30
CA PRO A 175 -13.60 -3.28 -4.96
C PRO A 175 -12.76 -2.69 -3.81
N LEU A 176 -12.18 -3.56 -2.97
CA LEU A 176 -11.52 -3.15 -1.73
C LEU A 176 -10.36 -2.17 -1.93
N ALA A 177 -9.53 -2.39 -2.96
CA ALA A 177 -8.40 -1.51 -3.26
C ALA A 177 -8.85 -0.07 -3.56
N GLU A 178 -9.90 0.09 -4.35
CA GLU A 178 -10.50 1.37 -4.70
C GLU A 178 -11.12 2.07 -3.49
N ARG A 179 -11.78 1.32 -2.60
CA ARG A 179 -12.33 1.84 -1.34
C ARG A 179 -11.24 2.38 -0.42
N VAL A 180 -10.15 1.66 -0.30
CA VAL A 180 -8.97 2.07 0.49
C VAL A 180 -8.34 3.33 -0.10
N LEU A 181 -8.19 3.39 -1.43
CA LEU A 181 -7.68 4.58 -2.12
C LEU A 181 -8.58 5.81 -1.90
N LEU A 182 -9.90 5.65 -2.01
CA LEU A 182 -10.87 6.73 -1.75
C LEU A 182 -10.78 7.25 -0.31
N ALA A 183 -10.59 6.37 0.67
CA ALA A 183 -10.37 6.77 2.06
C ALA A 183 -9.09 7.60 2.22
N MET A 184 -7.98 7.20 1.58
CA MET A 184 -6.73 7.96 1.61
C MET A 184 -6.85 9.32 0.89
N GLN A 185 -7.56 9.38 -0.23
CA GLN A 185 -7.83 10.65 -0.94
C GLN A 185 -8.68 11.60 -0.09
N ALA A 186 -9.65 11.08 0.69
CA ALA A 186 -10.42 11.89 1.61
C ALA A 186 -9.55 12.48 2.75
N ALA A 187 -8.52 11.76 3.21
CA ALA A 187 -7.53 12.28 4.15
C ALA A 187 -6.79 13.50 3.58
N GLU A 188 -6.34 13.41 2.32
CA GLU A 188 -5.65 14.52 1.65
C GLU A 188 -6.54 15.75 1.47
N GLN A 189 -7.82 15.57 1.19
CA GLN A 189 -8.79 16.68 1.07
C GLN A 189 -8.97 17.46 2.38
N GLU A 190 -8.79 16.82 3.54
CA GLU A 190 -8.82 17.44 4.87
C GLU A 190 -7.44 17.97 5.32
N GLY A 191 -6.44 17.96 4.43
CA GLY A 191 -5.11 18.51 4.64
C GLY A 191 -4.01 17.49 4.91
N GLY A 192 -4.33 16.22 5.16
CA GLY A 192 -3.36 15.13 5.29
C GLY A 192 -2.25 15.36 6.32
N ASP A 193 -1.06 14.88 6.02
CA ASP A 193 0.16 15.08 6.81
C ASP A 193 0.60 16.55 6.79
N ILE A 194 0.79 17.16 7.96
CA ILE A 194 1.14 18.59 8.07
C ILE A 194 2.46 18.95 7.37
N ARG A 195 3.35 17.98 7.15
CA ARG A 195 4.62 18.18 6.46
C ARG A 195 4.47 18.16 4.93
N GLY A 196 3.37 17.61 4.42
CA GLY A 196 3.10 17.43 2.99
C GLY A 196 3.02 15.97 2.57
N LYS A 197 3.41 15.67 1.34
CA LYS A 197 3.23 14.37 0.66
C LYS A 197 4.56 13.89 0.13
N GLN A 198 4.82 12.58 0.17
CA GLN A 198 6.03 12.03 -0.43
C GLN A 198 5.83 10.62 -0.96
N SER A 199 5.27 9.71 -0.16
CA SER A 199 5.12 8.32 -0.57
C SER A 199 3.75 7.75 -0.20
N ALA A 200 3.33 6.69 -0.90
CA ALA A 200 2.10 5.95 -0.61
C ALA A 200 2.27 4.47 -0.94
N ALA A 201 1.48 3.62 -0.31
CA ALA A 201 1.42 2.21 -0.65
C ALA A 201 0.02 1.65 -0.43
N LEU A 202 -0.28 0.59 -1.19
CA LEU A 202 -1.51 -0.18 -1.08
C LEU A 202 -1.18 -1.65 -1.27
N ILE A 203 -1.48 -2.47 -0.28
CA ILE A 203 -1.44 -3.92 -0.39
C ILE A 203 -2.83 -4.50 -0.23
N VAL A 204 -3.14 -5.55 -0.98
CA VAL A 204 -4.33 -6.38 -0.80
C VAL A 204 -3.90 -7.84 -0.77
N VAL A 205 -4.40 -8.58 0.19
CA VAL A 205 -4.17 -10.02 0.33
C VAL A 205 -5.49 -10.78 0.26
N LYS A 206 -5.46 -12.00 -0.26
CA LYS A 206 -6.63 -12.87 -0.35
C LYS A 206 -7.23 -13.19 1.02
N GLY A 207 -8.55 -13.40 1.07
CA GLY A 207 -9.26 -13.81 2.29
C GLY A 207 -8.90 -15.21 2.77
N GLN A 208 -8.32 -16.04 1.90
CA GLN A 208 -7.86 -17.40 2.19
C GLN A 208 -6.52 -17.65 1.50
N GLN A 209 -5.68 -18.46 2.13
CA GLN A 209 -4.43 -18.92 1.53
C GLN A 209 -4.72 -19.79 0.32
N SER A 210 -4.06 -19.53 -0.80
CA SER A 210 -4.21 -20.32 -2.04
C SER A 210 -3.39 -21.63 -2.04
N GLY A 211 -2.49 -21.80 -1.09
CA GLY A 211 -1.43 -22.80 -1.13
C GLY A 211 -0.23 -22.41 -1.99
N GLN A 212 -0.29 -21.24 -2.61
CA GLN A 212 0.77 -20.63 -3.42
C GLN A 212 1.04 -19.22 -2.88
N PRO A 213 1.92 -19.06 -1.89
CA PRO A 213 2.10 -17.79 -1.17
C PRO A 213 2.48 -16.60 -2.07
N TRP A 214 3.10 -16.86 -3.23
CA TRP A 214 3.43 -15.85 -4.21
C TRP A 214 2.22 -15.26 -4.94
N ASP A 215 1.05 -15.96 -4.95
CA ASP A 215 -0.22 -15.50 -5.54
C ASP A 215 -1.19 -14.91 -4.50
N ASP A 216 -0.83 -14.95 -3.23
CA ASP A 216 -1.73 -14.56 -2.14
C ASP A 216 -1.86 -13.05 -1.95
N LYS A 217 -0.93 -12.29 -2.49
CA LYS A 217 -0.99 -10.84 -2.52
C LYS A 217 -1.47 -10.38 -3.90
N THR A 218 -2.73 -9.95 -3.99
CA THR A 218 -3.38 -9.56 -5.25
C THR A 218 -3.03 -8.15 -5.69
N VAL A 219 -2.70 -7.26 -4.74
CA VAL A 219 -2.19 -5.91 -5.02
C VAL A 219 -0.98 -5.63 -4.13
N ASP A 220 0.12 -5.16 -4.71
CA ASP A 220 1.29 -4.62 -4.00
C ASP A 220 1.83 -3.43 -4.79
N LEU A 221 1.28 -2.25 -4.52
CA LEU A 221 1.61 -1.02 -5.22
C LEU A 221 2.29 -0.05 -4.26
N ARG A 222 3.40 0.55 -4.72
CA ARG A 222 4.19 1.51 -3.96
C ARG A 222 4.58 2.69 -4.83
N VAL A 223 4.46 3.85 -4.23
CA VAL A 223 5.02 5.11 -4.72
C VAL A 223 6.00 5.57 -3.67
N ASP A 224 7.30 5.39 -3.95
CA ASP A 224 8.34 5.58 -2.95
C ASP A 224 8.71 7.07 -2.75
N ASP A 225 8.62 7.87 -3.81
CA ASP A 225 8.92 9.31 -3.79
C ASP A 225 8.20 10.02 -4.94
N HIS A 226 7.23 10.89 -4.63
CA HIS A 226 6.47 11.65 -5.62
C HIS A 226 5.73 12.82 -4.96
N ASP A 227 5.61 13.96 -5.65
CA ASP A 227 4.90 15.16 -5.14
C ASP A 227 3.38 14.91 -4.96
N LYS A 228 2.81 13.96 -5.70
CA LYS A 228 1.41 13.58 -5.66
C LYS A 228 1.26 12.04 -5.56
N PRO A 229 1.67 11.44 -4.43
CA PRO A 229 1.79 9.99 -4.33
C PRO A 229 0.44 9.26 -4.48
N LEU A 230 -0.68 9.85 -4.06
CA LEU A 230 -2.00 9.23 -4.23
C LEU A 230 -2.52 9.32 -5.66
N ASP A 231 -2.20 10.38 -6.42
CA ASP A 231 -2.57 10.46 -7.84
C ASP A 231 -1.80 9.39 -8.63
N GLU A 232 -0.51 9.22 -8.32
CA GLU A 232 0.32 8.18 -8.92
C GLU A 232 -0.13 6.77 -8.49
N LEU A 233 -0.46 6.57 -7.22
CA LEU A 233 -1.01 5.29 -6.74
C LEU A 233 -2.34 4.94 -7.44
N ALA A 234 -3.21 5.94 -7.66
CA ALA A 234 -4.45 5.77 -8.43
C ALA A 234 -4.17 5.36 -9.88
N ARG A 235 -3.18 6.00 -10.52
CA ARG A 235 -2.73 5.64 -11.87
C ARG A 235 -2.20 4.20 -11.91
N LEU A 236 -1.35 3.83 -10.94
CA LEU A 236 -0.80 2.48 -10.84
C LEU A 236 -1.90 1.43 -10.59
N LEU A 237 -2.89 1.72 -9.75
CA LEU A 237 -4.02 0.80 -9.54
C LEU A 237 -4.83 0.60 -10.82
N LYS A 238 -5.07 1.67 -11.59
CA LYS A 238 -5.73 1.54 -12.89
C LYS A 238 -4.90 0.70 -13.88
N VAL A 239 -3.58 0.88 -13.91
CA VAL A 239 -2.67 0.04 -14.73
C VAL A 239 -2.75 -1.42 -14.27
N HIS A 240 -2.67 -1.67 -12.95
CA HIS A 240 -2.80 -3.01 -12.39
C HIS A 240 -4.10 -3.70 -12.85
N ARG A 241 -5.24 -3.02 -12.81
CA ARG A 241 -6.53 -3.56 -13.29
C ARG A 241 -6.50 -3.91 -14.78
N ALA A 242 -5.85 -3.09 -15.60
CA ALA A 242 -5.72 -3.40 -17.03
C ALA A 242 -4.85 -4.65 -17.25
N TYR A 243 -3.77 -4.81 -16.50
CA TYR A 243 -2.93 -6.03 -16.56
C TYR A 243 -3.62 -7.26 -15.97
N GLU A 244 -4.53 -7.13 -15.00
CA GLU A 244 -5.41 -8.23 -14.59
C GLU A 244 -6.27 -8.73 -15.76
N HIS A 245 -6.82 -7.82 -16.57
CA HIS A 245 -7.53 -8.19 -17.78
C HIS A 245 -6.62 -8.86 -18.82
N MET A 246 -5.39 -8.36 -19.01
CA MET A 246 -4.40 -9.00 -19.90
C MET A 246 -4.12 -10.45 -19.45
N ASN A 247 -3.77 -10.64 -18.17
CA ASN A 247 -3.49 -11.96 -17.59
C ASN A 247 -4.70 -12.92 -17.69
N ASN A 248 -5.92 -12.41 -17.48
CA ASN A 248 -7.13 -13.20 -17.67
C ASN A 248 -7.34 -13.60 -19.13
N GLY A 249 -6.95 -12.73 -20.07
CA GLY A 249 -6.92 -13.04 -21.49
C GLY A 249 -5.95 -14.18 -21.83
N ASP A 250 -4.73 -14.12 -21.31
CA ASP A 250 -3.70 -15.16 -21.50
C ASP A 250 -4.17 -16.51 -20.94
N LEU A 251 -4.70 -16.53 -19.71
CA LEU A 251 -5.27 -17.74 -19.09
C LEU A 251 -6.46 -18.31 -19.87
N ALA A 252 -7.27 -17.45 -20.50
CA ALA A 252 -8.37 -17.89 -21.36
C ALA A 252 -7.87 -18.52 -22.65
N ILE A 253 -6.77 -18.01 -23.24
CA ILE A 253 -6.12 -18.63 -24.40
C ILE A 253 -5.62 -20.02 -24.06
N GLU A 254 -4.89 -20.20 -22.95
CA GLU A 254 -4.39 -21.49 -22.48
C GLU A 254 -5.52 -22.54 -22.32
N LYS A 255 -6.71 -22.09 -21.93
CA LYS A 255 -7.89 -22.94 -21.79
C LYS A 255 -8.69 -23.15 -23.08
N GLY A 256 -8.28 -22.52 -24.19
CA GLY A 256 -9.00 -22.53 -25.45
C GLY A 256 -10.28 -21.68 -25.46
N GLU A 257 -10.49 -20.82 -24.47
CA GLU A 257 -11.64 -19.91 -24.31
C GLU A 257 -11.47 -18.61 -25.10
N MET A 258 -11.25 -18.72 -26.41
CA MET A 258 -10.84 -17.60 -27.28
C MET A 258 -11.78 -16.38 -27.19
N GLN A 259 -13.10 -16.59 -27.13
CA GLN A 259 -14.07 -15.48 -27.03
C GLN A 259 -13.88 -14.68 -25.72
N LYS A 260 -13.60 -15.37 -24.62
CA LYS A 260 -13.32 -14.73 -23.32
C LYS A 260 -12.00 -13.98 -23.36
N ALA A 261 -10.96 -14.56 -23.96
CA ALA A 261 -9.67 -13.90 -24.14
C ALA A 261 -9.83 -12.56 -24.86
N MET A 262 -10.58 -12.55 -25.97
CA MET A 262 -10.86 -11.35 -26.74
C MET A 262 -11.61 -10.28 -25.92
N GLN A 263 -12.57 -10.68 -25.09
CA GLN A 263 -13.28 -9.75 -24.21
C GLN A 263 -12.35 -9.13 -23.17
N GLU A 264 -11.48 -9.93 -22.57
CA GLU A 264 -10.54 -9.45 -21.55
C GLU A 264 -9.48 -8.51 -22.16
N TYR A 265 -8.85 -8.85 -23.29
CA TYR A 265 -7.92 -7.94 -23.98
C TYR A 265 -8.60 -6.63 -24.42
N GLY A 266 -9.84 -6.71 -24.93
CA GLY A 266 -10.60 -5.52 -25.31
C GLY A 266 -10.89 -4.61 -24.13
N LYS A 267 -11.12 -5.14 -22.92
CA LYS A 267 -11.27 -4.34 -21.68
C LYS A 267 -9.96 -3.64 -21.33
N ALA A 268 -8.83 -4.35 -21.37
CA ALA A 268 -7.51 -3.78 -21.10
C ALA A 268 -7.20 -2.63 -22.07
N GLU A 269 -7.38 -2.84 -23.37
CA GLU A 269 -7.19 -1.80 -24.40
C GLU A 269 -8.10 -0.59 -24.18
N ALA A 270 -9.37 -0.81 -23.84
CA ALA A 270 -10.30 0.28 -23.57
C ALA A 270 -9.88 1.14 -22.35
N MET A 271 -9.19 0.54 -21.36
CA MET A 271 -8.66 1.28 -20.21
C MET A 271 -7.46 2.16 -20.57
N PHE A 272 -6.62 1.72 -21.53
CA PHE A 272 -5.41 2.40 -21.99
C PHE A 272 -5.27 2.33 -23.50
N PRO A 273 -6.08 3.11 -24.27
CA PRO A 273 -6.11 3.03 -25.74
C PRO A 273 -4.77 3.38 -26.41
N GLU A 274 -3.87 4.08 -25.71
CA GLU A 274 -2.53 4.43 -26.21
C GLU A 274 -1.45 3.40 -25.85
N ASN A 275 -1.77 2.39 -25.05
CA ASN A 275 -0.79 1.36 -24.66
C ASN A 275 -0.61 0.37 -25.81
N LEU A 276 0.59 0.37 -26.39
CA LEU A 276 0.91 -0.47 -27.55
C LEU A 276 0.88 -1.96 -27.22
N GLU A 277 1.30 -2.36 -26.03
CA GLU A 277 1.31 -3.74 -25.60
C GLU A 277 -0.10 -4.33 -25.52
N MET A 278 -1.05 -3.59 -24.93
CA MET A 278 -2.45 -4.01 -24.82
C MET A 278 -3.10 -4.14 -26.19
N LYS A 279 -2.88 -3.16 -27.09
CA LYS A 279 -3.30 -3.24 -28.49
C LYS A 279 -2.69 -4.45 -29.21
N TYR A 280 -1.40 -4.66 -29.00
CA TYR A 280 -0.66 -5.74 -29.66
C TYR A 280 -1.23 -7.12 -29.32
N TRP A 281 -1.33 -7.45 -28.02
CA TRP A 281 -1.83 -8.76 -27.61
C TRP A 281 -3.31 -8.95 -27.96
N HIS A 282 -4.13 -7.90 -27.92
CA HIS A 282 -5.49 -7.95 -28.47
C HIS A 282 -5.47 -8.34 -29.95
N ALA A 283 -4.61 -7.72 -30.76
CA ALA A 283 -4.49 -8.04 -32.18
C ALA A 283 -3.98 -9.47 -32.42
N ILE A 284 -3.02 -9.97 -31.63
CA ILE A 284 -2.55 -11.35 -31.68
C ILE A 284 -3.67 -12.34 -31.38
N GLY A 285 -4.48 -12.06 -30.37
CA GLY A 285 -5.69 -12.84 -30.05
C GLY A 285 -6.70 -12.85 -31.19
N LEU A 286 -6.98 -11.67 -31.81
CA LEU A 286 -7.82 -11.58 -33.01
C LEU A 286 -7.30 -12.46 -34.16
N ALA A 287 -6.00 -12.37 -34.45
CA ALA A 287 -5.39 -13.17 -35.51
C ALA A 287 -5.54 -14.67 -35.26
N SER A 288 -5.24 -15.11 -34.03
CA SER A 288 -5.36 -16.52 -33.61
C SER A 288 -6.81 -17.02 -33.65
N SER A 289 -7.81 -16.13 -33.52
CA SER A 289 -9.24 -16.44 -33.65
C SER A 289 -9.75 -16.39 -35.10
N GLY A 290 -8.86 -16.19 -36.09
CA GLY A 290 -9.19 -16.10 -37.52
C GLY A 290 -9.62 -14.70 -37.98
N GLN A 291 -9.62 -13.70 -37.12
CA GLN A 291 -9.98 -12.31 -37.45
C GLN A 291 -8.77 -11.51 -37.96
N VAL A 292 -8.08 -12.07 -38.95
CA VAL A 292 -6.78 -11.57 -39.43
C VAL A 292 -6.84 -10.13 -39.97
N ASP A 293 -7.95 -9.74 -40.63
CA ASP A 293 -8.13 -8.39 -41.16
C ASP A 293 -8.25 -7.34 -40.05
N ALA A 294 -8.97 -7.66 -38.98
CA ALA A 294 -9.11 -6.79 -37.81
C ALA A 294 -7.76 -6.67 -37.08
N ALA A 295 -7.06 -7.79 -36.88
CA ALA A 295 -5.72 -7.84 -36.30
C ALA A 295 -4.72 -6.97 -37.09
N ALA A 296 -4.67 -7.13 -38.43
CA ALA A 296 -3.77 -6.36 -39.28
C ALA A 296 -4.00 -4.85 -39.20
N LYS A 297 -5.27 -4.41 -39.01
CA LYS A 297 -5.59 -3.00 -38.82
C LYS A 297 -4.99 -2.44 -37.53
N ILE A 298 -5.09 -3.16 -36.41
CA ILE A 298 -4.50 -2.75 -35.13
C ILE A 298 -2.96 -2.82 -35.20
N LEU A 299 -2.41 -3.92 -35.73
CA LEU A 299 -0.95 -4.09 -35.84
C LEU A 299 -0.29 -3.01 -36.71
N ARG A 300 -0.98 -2.46 -37.70
CA ARG A 300 -0.51 -1.31 -38.49
C ARG A 300 -0.20 -0.12 -37.59
N GLU A 301 -1.12 0.22 -36.69
CA GLU A 301 -0.92 1.33 -35.74
C GLU A 301 0.24 1.06 -34.79
N VAL A 302 0.33 -0.18 -34.28
CA VAL A 302 1.38 -0.60 -33.35
C VAL A 302 2.76 -0.53 -34.03
N TYR A 303 2.90 -1.11 -35.23
CA TYR A 303 4.17 -1.12 -35.97
C TYR A 303 4.60 0.27 -36.44
N HIS A 304 3.65 1.15 -36.73
CA HIS A 304 3.95 2.53 -37.08
C HIS A 304 4.60 3.29 -35.91
N LYS A 305 4.24 2.93 -34.67
CA LYS A 305 4.80 3.54 -33.46
C LYS A 305 6.14 2.94 -33.06
N ASP A 306 6.26 1.60 -33.19
CA ASP A 306 7.49 0.85 -32.86
C ASP A 306 7.53 -0.45 -33.67
N ASP A 307 8.48 -0.53 -34.61
CA ASP A 307 8.63 -1.66 -35.53
C ASP A 307 9.17 -2.93 -34.84
N ASN A 308 9.68 -2.85 -33.61
CA ASN A 308 10.08 -4.01 -32.83
C ASN A 308 8.92 -5.01 -32.61
N TRP A 309 7.69 -4.50 -32.56
CA TRP A 309 6.49 -5.34 -32.46
C TRP A 309 6.26 -6.21 -33.68
N ARG A 310 6.67 -5.76 -34.90
CA ARG A 310 6.64 -6.57 -36.12
C ARG A 310 7.60 -7.73 -36.03
N GLU A 311 8.82 -7.46 -35.57
CA GLU A 311 9.84 -8.50 -35.36
C GLU A 311 9.36 -9.51 -34.30
N LEU A 312 8.74 -9.06 -33.21
CA LEU A 312 8.13 -9.94 -32.23
C LEU A 312 7.06 -10.83 -32.88
N THR A 313 6.16 -10.26 -33.72
CA THR A 313 5.11 -11.02 -34.40
C THR A 313 5.69 -12.14 -35.26
N ALA A 314 6.83 -11.92 -35.95
CA ALA A 314 7.48 -12.94 -36.74
C ALA A 314 7.98 -14.15 -35.93
N ARG A 315 8.29 -13.96 -34.64
CA ARG A 315 8.83 -14.99 -33.72
C ARG A 315 7.74 -15.78 -33.00
N LEU A 316 6.51 -15.26 -32.86
CA LEU A 316 5.44 -15.90 -32.07
C LEU A 316 5.01 -17.28 -32.57
N PRO A 317 4.95 -17.57 -33.90
CA PRO A 317 4.62 -18.92 -34.40
C PRO A 317 5.57 -20.01 -33.94
N GLU A 318 6.87 -19.72 -33.78
CA GLU A 318 7.90 -20.67 -33.37
C GLU A 318 7.66 -21.24 -31.97
N VAL A 319 6.99 -20.44 -31.10
CA VAL A 319 6.67 -20.79 -29.70
C VAL A 319 5.19 -21.05 -29.48
N GLY A 320 4.38 -21.08 -30.55
CA GLY A 320 2.97 -21.43 -30.51
C GLY A 320 2.06 -20.31 -29.96
N LEU A 321 2.55 -19.08 -29.78
CA LEU A 321 1.78 -17.94 -29.28
C LEU A 321 0.95 -17.24 -30.36
N LEU A 322 1.21 -17.54 -31.66
CA LEU A 322 0.40 -17.08 -32.79
C LEU A 322 0.12 -18.27 -33.72
N ASN A 323 -1.14 -18.72 -33.72
CA ASN A 323 -1.55 -19.85 -34.53
C ASN A 323 -2.28 -19.37 -35.80
N VAL A 324 -1.51 -19.10 -36.86
CA VAL A 324 -2.02 -18.68 -38.17
C VAL A 324 -1.29 -19.41 -39.28
N ASN A 325 -1.91 -19.53 -40.45
CA ASN A 325 -1.21 -20.10 -41.62
C ASN A 325 -0.18 -19.11 -42.22
N LYS A 326 0.68 -19.57 -43.07
CA LYS A 326 1.78 -18.76 -43.66
C LYS A 326 1.27 -17.50 -44.38
N LYS A 327 0.14 -17.60 -45.12
CA LYS A 327 -0.44 -16.48 -45.87
C LYS A 327 -0.93 -15.39 -44.92
N ASP A 328 -1.59 -15.78 -43.83
CA ASP A 328 -2.08 -14.86 -42.81
C ASP A 328 -0.94 -14.22 -42.04
N LEU A 329 0.11 -14.96 -41.68
CA LEU A 329 1.32 -14.40 -41.08
C LEU A 329 1.96 -13.34 -41.99
N GLU A 330 2.14 -13.64 -43.29
CA GLU A 330 2.66 -12.66 -44.24
C GLU A 330 1.79 -11.39 -44.32
N LYS A 331 0.46 -11.53 -44.23
CA LYS A 331 -0.48 -10.40 -44.22
C LYS A 331 -0.30 -9.54 -42.98
N LEU A 332 -0.18 -10.15 -41.77
CA LEU A 332 0.06 -9.45 -40.53
C LEU A 332 1.39 -8.68 -40.57
N LEU A 333 2.48 -9.34 -41.02
CA LEU A 333 3.80 -8.72 -41.11
C LEU A 333 3.89 -7.60 -42.16
N LYS A 334 3.06 -7.62 -43.19
CA LYS A 334 2.97 -6.58 -44.24
C LYS A 334 1.99 -5.45 -43.88
N ALA A 335 1.37 -5.44 -42.72
CA ALA A 335 0.50 -4.37 -42.28
C ALA A 335 1.25 -3.02 -42.23
N LYS A 336 0.90 -2.11 -43.18
CA LYS A 336 1.53 -0.77 -43.36
C LYS A 336 0.53 0.33 -43.05
#